data_bbe874b652c237fa327ec65fe42d7371
#
_entry.id   bbe874b652c237fa327ec65fe42d7371
#
_cell.length_a   1.000
_cell.length_b   1.000
_cell.length_c   1.000
_cell.angle_alpha   90.00
_cell.angle_beta   90.00
_cell.angle_gamma   90.00
#
_symmetry.space_group_name_H-M   'P 1'
#
loop_
_entity.id
_entity.type
_entity.pdbx_description
1 polymer ?
#
loop_
_entity_poly.entity_id
_entity_poly.type
_entity_poly.pdbx_seq_one_letter_code
_entity_poly.pdbx_strand_id
1 'polypeptide(L)'
;KMQIEVNVSEADIGKVEKGQSVIYTLDGYPDSEFYGKVTQVRISPTTVSNVVTYSVIVEVENEDLKLKPGMTANVQIVTKKVENVYCVSNSALKVNINEKNEIMKYENPGIWILENKTPKRVEVEIGISDDEKTQIISNKLKQSDKIIIGIMDAKSKNEMKQKHKMPMRMF
;
A
#
# COMPACT_ATOMS: atom_id res chain seq x y z
N LYS A 1 -2.76 -9.09 -28.51
CA LYS A 1 -3.54 -8.87 -27.28
C LYS A 1 -3.72 -10.20 -26.56
N MET A 2 -3.61 -10.18 -25.26
CA MET A 2 -3.85 -11.35 -24.41
C MET A 2 -4.83 -10.96 -23.30
N GLN A 3 -5.31 -11.96 -22.57
CA GLN A 3 -6.19 -11.78 -21.43
C GLN A 3 -5.62 -12.49 -20.23
N ILE A 4 -5.73 -11.84 -19.07
CA ILE A 4 -5.47 -12.44 -17.76
C ILE A 4 -6.83 -12.66 -17.10
N GLU A 5 -7.08 -13.88 -16.65
CA GLU A 5 -8.23 -14.23 -15.83
C GLU A 5 -7.81 -14.13 -14.36
N VAL A 6 -8.46 -13.21 -13.63
CA VAL A 6 -8.15 -12.90 -12.23
C VAL A 6 -9.30 -13.41 -11.35
N ASN A 7 -8.99 -14.21 -10.36
CA ASN A 7 -9.97 -14.65 -9.37
C ASN A 7 -10.00 -13.66 -8.21
N VAL A 8 -11.10 -12.93 -8.06
CA VAL A 8 -11.32 -11.92 -7.02
C VAL A 8 -12.28 -12.48 -5.97
N SER A 9 -11.97 -12.24 -4.70
CA SER A 9 -12.81 -12.70 -3.58
C SER A 9 -14.19 -12.01 -3.57
N GLU A 10 -15.19 -12.66 -2.98
CA GLU A 10 -16.51 -12.06 -2.77
C GLU A 10 -16.43 -10.76 -1.96
N ALA A 11 -15.50 -10.64 -1.02
CA ALA A 11 -15.32 -9.45 -0.19
C ALA A 11 -14.85 -8.23 -1.00
N ASP A 12 -14.16 -8.44 -2.12
CA ASP A 12 -13.52 -7.37 -2.90
C ASP A 12 -14.21 -7.10 -4.24
N ILE A 13 -14.97 -8.07 -4.77
CA ILE A 13 -15.58 -7.93 -6.10
C ILE A 13 -16.51 -6.72 -6.22
N GLY A 14 -17.15 -6.30 -5.12
CA GLY A 14 -18.01 -5.12 -5.09
C GLY A 14 -17.29 -3.79 -5.36
N LYS A 15 -15.95 -3.79 -5.33
CA LYS A 15 -15.11 -2.61 -5.63
C LYS A 15 -14.56 -2.63 -7.06
N VAL A 16 -14.74 -3.76 -7.78
CA VAL A 16 -14.15 -3.97 -9.10
C VAL A 16 -15.15 -3.63 -10.19
N GLU A 17 -14.75 -2.74 -11.08
CA GLU A 17 -15.57 -2.26 -12.19
C GLU A 17 -14.82 -2.34 -13.52
N LYS A 18 -15.60 -2.50 -14.60
CA LYS A 18 -15.06 -2.43 -15.95
C LYS A 18 -14.41 -1.07 -16.19
N GLY A 19 -13.22 -1.10 -16.78
CA GLY A 19 -12.46 0.10 -17.12
C GLY A 19 -11.39 0.49 -16.13
N GLN A 20 -11.35 -0.13 -14.95
CA GLN A 20 -10.28 0.11 -13.97
C GLN A 20 -8.91 -0.29 -14.52
N SER A 21 -7.90 0.48 -14.15
CA SER A 21 -6.51 0.18 -14.48
C SER A 21 -5.99 -0.98 -13.62
N VAL A 22 -5.12 -1.76 -14.21
CA VAL A 22 -4.53 -2.93 -13.59
C VAL A 22 -3.02 -2.85 -13.73
N ILE A 23 -2.29 -3.09 -12.63
CA ILE A 23 -0.85 -3.28 -12.60
C ILE A 23 -0.61 -4.75 -12.32
N TYR A 24 0.29 -5.39 -13.06
CA TYR A 24 0.61 -6.80 -12.80
C TYR A 24 2.09 -7.08 -13.00
N THR A 25 2.57 -8.06 -12.25
CA THR A 25 3.90 -8.64 -12.41
C THR A 25 3.76 -10.12 -12.77
N LEU A 26 4.76 -10.66 -13.42
CA LEU A 26 4.81 -12.07 -13.82
C LEU A 26 5.90 -12.77 -13.03
N ASP A 27 5.68 -14.02 -12.64
CA ASP A 27 6.70 -14.80 -11.93
C ASP A 27 7.99 -14.95 -12.74
N GLY A 28 7.90 -14.96 -14.08
CA GLY A 28 9.05 -14.98 -14.96
C GLY A 28 9.76 -13.64 -15.13
N TYR A 29 9.17 -12.54 -14.70
CA TYR A 29 9.69 -11.15 -14.81
C TYR A 29 9.34 -10.34 -13.56
N PRO A 30 9.87 -10.70 -12.36
CA PRO A 30 9.46 -10.11 -11.09
C PRO A 30 9.79 -8.63 -10.95
N ASP A 31 10.83 -8.16 -11.62
CA ASP A 31 11.27 -6.76 -11.57
C ASP A 31 10.59 -5.86 -12.62
N SER A 32 9.65 -6.41 -13.40
CA SER A 32 8.97 -5.68 -14.46
C SER A 32 7.49 -5.52 -14.13
N GLU A 33 7.03 -4.27 -14.09
CA GLU A 33 5.61 -3.95 -13.99
C GLU A 33 4.99 -3.84 -15.38
N PHE A 34 3.82 -4.41 -15.52
CA PHE A 34 3.02 -4.35 -16.73
C PHE A 34 1.66 -3.75 -16.42
N TYR A 35 1.01 -3.20 -17.44
CA TYR A 35 -0.25 -2.51 -17.29
C TYR A 35 -1.34 -3.14 -18.14
N GLY A 36 -2.55 -3.15 -17.60
CA GLY A 36 -3.73 -3.68 -18.26
C GLY A 36 -4.98 -2.93 -17.86
N LYS A 37 -6.11 -3.41 -18.32
CA LYS A 37 -7.41 -2.82 -18.04
C LYS A 37 -8.48 -3.89 -17.84
N VAL A 38 -9.33 -3.71 -16.83
CA VAL A 38 -10.49 -4.57 -16.62
C VAL A 38 -11.47 -4.37 -17.78
N THR A 39 -11.74 -5.45 -18.52
CA THR A 39 -12.69 -5.43 -19.63
C THR A 39 -14.03 -6.05 -19.28
N GLN A 40 -14.03 -7.03 -18.39
CA GLN A 40 -15.23 -7.74 -17.99
C GLN A 40 -15.14 -8.24 -16.55
N VAL A 41 -16.23 -8.09 -15.81
CA VAL A 41 -16.46 -8.76 -14.52
C VAL A 41 -17.53 -9.81 -14.74
N ARG A 42 -17.21 -11.09 -14.52
CA ARG A 42 -18.17 -12.18 -14.66
C ARG A 42 -19.01 -12.30 -13.39
N ILE A 43 -20.31 -12.34 -13.55
CA ILE A 43 -21.27 -12.37 -12.43
C ILE A 43 -21.38 -13.78 -11.82
N SER A 44 -21.04 -14.83 -12.58
CA SER A 44 -21.11 -16.21 -12.08
C SER A 44 -19.95 -16.52 -11.16
N PRO A 45 -20.22 -16.83 -9.87
CA PRO A 45 -19.17 -17.20 -8.93
C PRO A 45 -18.67 -18.63 -9.22
N THR A 46 -17.42 -18.85 -8.86
CA THR A 46 -16.81 -20.19 -8.78
C THR A 46 -16.47 -20.48 -7.32
N THR A 47 -16.91 -21.64 -6.83
CA THR A 47 -16.60 -22.05 -5.45
C THR A 47 -15.59 -23.19 -5.50
N VAL A 48 -14.41 -22.96 -4.90
CA VAL A 48 -13.36 -23.96 -4.72
C VAL A 48 -12.99 -24.02 -3.25
N SER A 49 -13.07 -25.21 -2.64
CA SER A 49 -12.72 -25.42 -1.23
C SER A 49 -13.43 -24.44 -0.27
N ASN A 50 -14.72 -24.20 -0.50
CA ASN A 50 -15.56 -23.25 0.26
C ASN A 50 -15.15 -21.77 0.13
N VAL A 51 -14.28 -21.42 -0.81
CA VAL A 51 -13.95 -20.04 -1.14
C VAL A 51 -14.70 -19.62 -2.39
N VAL A 52 -15.52 -18.58 -2.27
CA VAL A 52 -16.27 -17.99 -3.39
C VAL A 52 -15.41 -16.93 -4.06
N THR A 53 -15.19 -17.08 -5.36
CA THR A 53 -14.46 -16.12 -6.18
C THR A 53 -15.23 -15.76 -7.44
N TYR A 54 -14.94 -14.59 -7.96
CA TYR A 54 -15.48 -14.08 -9.22
C TYR A 54 -14.37 -13.89 -10.23
N SER A 55 -14.62 -14.30 -11.47
CA SER A 55 -13.63 -14.16 -12.54
C SER A 55 -13.70 -12.75 -13.15
N VAL A 56 -12.57 -12.07 -13.17
CA VAL A 56 -12.37 -10.75 -13.78
C VAL A 56 -11.42 -10.90 -14.95
N ILE A 57 -11.82 -10.41 -16.11
CA ILE A 57 -11.01 -10.45 -17.32
C ILE A 57 -10.28 -9.12 -17.49
N VAL A 58 -8.97 -9.20 -17.55
CA VAL A 58 -8.07 -8.07 -17.79
C VAL A 58 -7.48 -8.21 -19.18
N GLU A 59 -7.68 -7.21 -20.02
CA GLU A 59 -7.01 -7.12 -21.32
C GLU A 59 -5.61 -6.52 -21.13
N VAL A 60 -4.64 -7.17 -21.77
CA VAL A 60 -3.23 -6.77 -21.69
C VAL A 60 -2.62 -6.78 -23.10
N GLU A 61 -1.69 -5.85 -23.32
CA GLU A 61 -0.91 -5.81 -24.54
C GLU A 61 0.30 -6.73 -24.42
N ASN A 62 0.70 -7.36 -25.52
CA ASN A 62 1.83 -8.28 -25.57
C ASN A 62 2.63 -8.04 -26.85
N GLU A 63 3.07 -6.80 -27.07
CA GLU A 63 3.83 -6.41 -28.25
C GLU A 63 5.20 -7.09 -28.27
N ASP A 64 5.84 -7.17 -27.12
CA ASP A 64 7.15 -7.81 -26.93
C ASP A 64 7.12 -9.35 -26.91
N LEU A 65 5.94 -9.96 -27.04
CA LEU A 65 5.73 -11.41 -26.95
C LEU A 65 6.29 -12.07 -25.67
N LYS A 66 6.42 -11.29 -24.60
CA LYS A 66 6.90 -11.77 -23.29
C LYS A 66 5.86 -12.62 -22.57
N LEU A 67 4.57 -12.32 -22.77
CA LEU A 67 3.46 -13.05 -22.18
C LEU A 67 3.23 -14.35 -22.96
N LYS A 68 3.13 -15.45 -22.23
CA LYS A 68 2.80 -16.78 -22.77
C LYS A 68 1.58 -17.35 -22.07
N PRO A 69 0.71 -18.10 -22.78
CA PRO A 69 -0.39 -18.81 -22.14
C PRO A 69 0.13 -19.75 -21.03
N GLY A 70 -0.60 -19.77 -19.90
CA GLY A 70 -0.24 -20.57 -18.74
C GLY A 70 0.73 -19.93 -17.76
N MET A 71 1.18 -18.69 -18.01
CA MET A 71 1.94 -17.93 -17.02
C MET A 71 1.04 -17.47 -15.86
N THR A 72 1.61 -17.47 -14.66
CA THR A 72 1.00 -16.87 -13.46
C THR A 72 1.37 -15.40 -13.36
N ALA A 73 0.37 -14.59 -13.01
CA ALA A 73 0.53 -13.16 -12.78
C ALA A 73 0.03 -12.75 -11.40
N ASN A 74 0.76 -11.88 -10.72
CA ASN A 74 0.31 -11.19 -9.54
C ASN A 74 -0.33 -9.87 -9.96
N VAL A 75 -1.63 -9.72 -9.68
CA VAL A 75 -2.46 -8.65 -10.26
C VAL A 75 -2.97 -7.72 -9.17
N GLN A 76 -2.79 -6.42 -9.37
CA GLN A 76 -3.33 -5.34 -8.55
C GLN A 76 -4.32 -4.53 -9.36
N ILE A 77 -5.60 -4.53 -8.96
CA ILE A 77 -6.64 -3.73 -9.58
C ILE A 77 -6.75 -2.41 -8.83
N VAL A 78 -6.59 -1.29 -9.55
CA VAL A 78 -6.71 0.04 -8.96
C VAL A 78 -8.18 0.41 -8.83
N THR A 79 -8.73 0.23 -7.63
CA THR A 79 -10.16 0.50 -7.36
C THR A 79 -10.47 1.97 -7.18
N LYS A 80 -9.52 2.75 -6.63
CA LYS A 80 -9.64 4.21 -6.46
C LYS A 80 -8.29 4.86 -6.68
N LYS A 81 -8.27 6.02 -7.32
CA LYS A 81 -7.10 6.86 -7.50
C LYS A 81 -7.44 8.29 -7.15
N VAL A 82 -6.61 8.93 -6.36
CA VAL A 82 -6.65 10.37 -6.09
C VAL A 82 -5.29 10.97 -6.40
N GLU A 83 -5.29 12.19 -6.90
CA GLU A 83 -4.07 12.91 -7.27
C GLU A 83 -4.02 14.24 -6.51
N ASN A 84 -2.81 14.77 -6.33
CA ASN A 84 -2.56 16.06 -5.67
C ASN A 84 -3.10 16.12 -4.23
N VAL A 85 -2.95 15.04 -3.46
CA VAL A 85 -3.37 14.94 -2.07
C VAL A 85 -2.16 14.73 -1.15
N TYR A 86 -2.28 15.16 0.09
CA TYR A 86 -1.29 14.82 1.10
C TYR A 86 -1.45 13.37 1.53
N CYS A 87 -0.35 12.63 1.50
CA CYS A 87 -0.30 11.26 1.98
C CYS A 87 0.78 11.12 3.06
N VAL A 88 0.51 10.27 4.04
CA VAL A 88 1.49 9.88 5.06
C VAL A 88 1.64 8.37 5.07
N SER A 89 2.81 7.88 5.49
CA SER A 89 3.00 6.47 5.75
C SER A 89 2.00 5.98 6.82
N ASN A 90 1.44 4.80 6.66
CA ASN A 90 0.55 4.17 7.64
C ASN A 90 1.20 4.07 9.04
N SER A 91 2.54 4.02 9.10
CA SER A 91 3.29 4.07 10.34
C SER A 91 3.10 5.37 11.11
N ALA A 92 2.95 6.52 10.42
CA ALA A 92 2.77 7.82 11.07
C ALA A 92 1.46 7.90 11.88
N LEU A 93 0.41 7.23 11.41
CA LEU A 93 -0.89 7.19 12.10
C LEU A 93 -0.89 6.28 13.34
N LYS A 94 0.09 5.38 13.44
CA LYS A 94 0.25 4.46 14.58
C LYS A 94 1.14 5.02 15.69
N VAL A 95 1.83 6.14 15.42
CA VAL A 95 2.71 6.77 16.42
C VAL A 95 1.88 7.34 17.55
N ASN A 96 2.22 6.95 18.77
CA ASN A 96 1.69 7.54 19.99
C ASN A 96 2.86 8.01 20.85
N ILE A 97 2.93 9.32 21.13
CA ILE A 97 4.02 9.92 21.91
C ILE A 97 3.43 10.35 23.26
N ASN A 98 3.84 9.66 24.31
CA ASN A 98 3.46 9.98 25.67
C ASN A 98 4.69 10.27 26.54
N GLU A 99 4.64 11.35 27.28
CA GLU A 99 5.65 11.67 28.31
C GLU A 99 5.61 10.70 29.51
N LYS A 100 4.51 9.92 29.68
CA LYS A 100 4.26 9.06 30.86
C LYS A 100 4.02 7.57 30.57
N ASN A 101 4.33 7.06 29.38
CA ASN A 101 4.05 5.65 29.00
C ASN A 101 2.56 5.22 29.16
N GLU A 102 1.63 6.12 29.22
CA GLU A 102 0.20 5.82 29.23
C GLU A 102 -0.34 5.77 27.80
N ILE A 103 -1.16 4.78 27.47
CA ILE A 103 -1.82 4.68 26.15
C ILE A 103 -2.96 5.71 26.14
N MET A 104 -2.71 6.91 25.67
CA MET A 104 -3.80 7.85 25.40
C MET A 104 -4.58 7.39 24.17
N LYS A 105 -5.85 7.09 24.36
CA LYS A 105 -6.80 6.92 23.24
C LYS A 105 -7.26 8.31 22.81
N TYR A 106 -6.88 8.70 21.63
CA TYR A 106 -7.43 9.90 21.00
C TYR A 106 -8.71 9.53 20.26
N GLU A 107 -9.75 10.33 20.38
CA GLU A 107 -11.03 10.10 19.68
C GLU A 107 -10.88 10.28 18.16
N ASN A 108 -10.07 11.26 17.75
CA ASN A 108 -9.87 11.58 16.34
C ASN A 108 -8.51 11.10 15.84
N PRO A 109 -8.41 10.67 14.56
CA PRO A 109 -7.15 10.37 13.93
C PRO A 109 -6.21 11.58 13.97
N GLY A 110 -4.92 11.34 14.07
CA GLY A 110 -3.93 12.41 14.09
C GLY A 110 -2.54 11.90 13.78
N ILE A 111 -1.69 12.81 13.39
CA ILE A 111 -0.28 12.55 13.16
C ILE A 111 0.58 13.44 14.04
N TRP A 112 1.81 13.02 14.29
CA TRP A 112 2.77 13.79 15.03
C TRP A 112 3.74 14.48 14.09
N ILE A 113 3.88 15.79 14.22
CA ILE A 113 4.88 16.60 13.50
C ILE A 113 5.97 17.06 14.47
N LEU A 114 7.16 17.32 13.94
CA LEU A 114 8.26 17.88 14.71
C LEU A 114 8.32 19.41 14.49
N GLU A 115 7.76 20.17 15.41
CA GLU A 115 7.80 21.64 15.40
C GLU A 115 8.86 22.12 16.42
N ASN A 116 9.88 22.86 15.96
CA ASN A 116 10.97 23.37 16.81
C ASN A 116 11.63 22.31 17.72
N LYS A 117 11.84 21.10 17.19
CA LYS A 117 12.35 19.92 17.90
C LYS A 117 11.40 19.34 18.96
N THR A 118 10.17 19.84 19.05
CA THR A 118 9.15 19.34 19.98
C THR A 118 8.08 18.58 19.18
N PRO A 119 7.70 17.36 19.60
CA PRO A 119 6.60 16.64 18.99
C PRO A 119 5.27 17.38 19.25
N LYS A 120 4.50 17.60 18.21
CA LYS A 120 3.17 18.21 18.28
C LYS A 120 2.19 17.34 17.51
N ARG A 121 1.06 17.00 18.14
CA ARG A 121 0.00 16.27 17.50
C ARG A 121 -0.89 17.20 16.69
N VAL A 122 -1.21 16.78 15.46
CA VAL A 122 -2.15 17.46 14.57
C VAL A 122 -3.24 16.49 14.22
N GLU A 123 -4.49 16.86 14.47
CA GLU A 123 -5.66 16.10 14.04
C GLU A 123 -5.82 16.20 12.54
N VAL A 124 -6.18 15.08 11.93
CA VAL A 124 -6.37 14.95 10.47
C VAL A 124 -7.61 14.11 10.20
N GLU A 125 -8.25 14.37 9.07
CA GLU A 125 -9.24 13.46 8.52
C GLU A 125 -8.53 12.45 7.61
N ILE A 126 -8.99 11.20 7.66
CA ILE A 126 -8.43 10.10 6.87
C ILE A 126 -9.27 9.94 5.61
N GLY A 127 -8.62 9.96 4.45
CA GLY A 127 -9.20 9.65 3.16
C GLY A 127 -8.97 8.19 2.75
N ILE A 128 -8.63 7.96 1.48
CA ILE A 128 -8.31 6.63 0.98
C ILE A 128 -6.95 6.16 1.50
N SER A 129 -6.78 4.86 1.66
CA SER A 129 -5.52 4.26 2.07
C SER A 129 -5.20 3.02 1.24
N ASP A 130 -3.92 2.74 1.12
CA ASP A 130 -3.36 1.49 0.63
C ASP A 130 -2.52 0.81 1.73
N ASP A 131 -1.73 -0.20 1.38
CA ASP A 131 -0.89 -0.95 2.31
C ASP A 131 0.26 -0.12 2.91
N GLU A 132 0.69 0.96 2.25
CA GLU A 132 1.85 1.76 2.63
C GLU A 132 1.46 3.16 3.13
N LYS A 133 0.46 3.77 2.51
CA LYS A 133 0.13 5.19 2.68
C LYS A 133 -1.35 5.41 2.90
N THR A 134 -1.64 6.46 3.63
CA THR A 134 -3.01 6.96 3.86
C THR A 134 -3.08 8.42 3.45
N GLN A 135 -4.12 8.75 2.68
CA GLN A 135 -4.47 10.15 2.42
C GLN A 135 -4.89 10.84 3.71
N ILE A 136 -4.38 12.03 3.92
CA ILE A 136 -4.80 12.90 5.03
C ILE A 136 -5.35 14.21 4.49
N ILE A 137 -6.38 14.71 5.16
CA ILE A 137 -7.01 15.98 4.86
C ILE A 137 -6.86 16.85 6.10
N SER A 138 -6.15 17.95 5.97
CA SER A 138 -5.99 18.94 7.04
C SER A 138 -5.55 20.28 6.46
N ASN A 139 -6.13 21.34 6.98
CA ASN A 139 -5.72 22.71 6.66
C ASN A 139 -4.62 23.24 7.59
N LYS A 140 -4.20 22.44 8.58
CA LYS A 140 -3.18 22.79 9.59
C LYS A 140 -1.78 22.30 9.22
N LEU A 141 -1.65 21.51 8.13
CA LEU A 141 -0.39 20.93 7.69
C LEU A 141 0.20 21.72 6.53
N LYS A 142 1.52 21.81 6.51
CA LYS A 142 2.31 22.39 5.43
C LYS A 142 3.19 21.31 4.81
N GLN A 143 3.50 21.46 3.53
CA GLN A 143 4.38 20.52 2.80
C GLN A 143 5.79 20.40 3.42
N SER A 144 6.22 21.42 4.16
CA SER A 144 7.52 21.45 4.84
C SER A 144 7.54 20.75 6.21
N ASP A 145 6.39 20.34 6.74
CA ASP A 145 6.30 19.74 8.06
C ASP A 145 6.98 18.38 8.11
N LYS A 146 7.75 18.14 9.16
CA LYS A 146 8.43 16.87 9.39
C LYS A 146 7.53 15.95 10.20
N ILE A 147 7.06 14.88 9.56
CA ILE A 147 6.17 13.91 10.17
C ILE A 147 6.99 12.86 10.92
N ILE A 148 6.56 12.52 12.13
CA ILE A 148 7.16 11.46 12.95
C ILE A 148 6.51 10.14 12.55
N ILE A 149 7.31 9.20 12.06
CA ILE A 149 6.86 7.87 11.60
C ILE A 149 7.17 6.74 12.58
N GLY A 150 7.90 7.05 13.65
CA GLY A 150 8.26 6.07 14.68
C GLY A 150 9.13 6.68 15.77
N ILE A 151 9.21 5.99 16.89
CA ILE A 151 10.06 6.33 18.04
C ILE A 151 11.14 5.25 18.13
N MET A 152 12.40 5.64 18.19
CA MET A 152 13.50 4.72 18.43
C MET A 152 13.90 4.76 19.90
N ASP A 153 13.81 3.64 20.58
CA ASP A 153 14.37 3.48 21.92
C ASP A 153 15.90 3.50 21.88
N ALA A 154 16.51 3.98 22.95
CA ALA A 154 17.96 4.07 23.05
C ALA A 154 18.67 2.73 22.87
N LYS A 155 18.02 1.59 23.16
CA LYS A 155 18.52 0.23 22.92
C LYS A 155 18.63 -0.08 21.43
N SER A 156 17.60 0.22 20.64
CA SER A 156 17.58 0.00 19.19
C SER A 156 18.65 0.81 18.45
N LYS A 157 18.96 2.00 18.97
CA LYS A 157 20.02 2.86 18.43
C LYS A 157 21.42 2.28 18.60
N ASN A 158 21.63 1.52 19.66
CA ASN A 158 22.90 0.84 19.91
C ASN A 158 23.08 -0.42 19.05
N GLU A 159 22.02 -1.16 18.81
CA GLU A 159 22.04 -2.35 17.93
C GLU A 159 22.31 -1.98 16.46
N MET A 160 21.71 -0.90 15.95
CA MET A 160 22.02 -0.40 14.61
C MET A 160 23.47 0.07 14.48
N LYS A 161 24.02 0.73 15.51
CA LYS A 161 25.45 1.14 15.51
C LYS A 161 26.41 -0.05 15.53
N GLN A 162 26.04 -1.17 16.15
CA GLN A 162 26.85 -2.38 16.16
C GLN A 162 26.81 -3.13 14.82
N LYS A 163 25.64 -3.19 14.15
CA LYS A 163 25.54 -3.80 12.80
C LYS A 163 26.36 -3.06 11.74
N HIS A 164 26.53 -1.74 11.86
CA HIS A 164 27.37 -0.95 10.95
C HIS A 164 28.89 -1.04 11.25
N LYS A 165 29.29 -1.65 12.37
CA LYS A 165 30.69 -1.80 12.78
C LYS A 165 31.27 -3.19 12.53
N MET A 166 30.51 -4.14 11.97
CA MET A 166 31.07 -5.44 11.57
C MET A 166 31.89 -5.28 10.29
N PRO A 167 33.22 -5.56 10.32
CA PRO A 167 34.01 -5.53 9.10
C PRO A 167 33.55 -6.67 8.18
N MET A 168 33.43 -6.36 6.88
CA MET A 168 33.28 -7.38 5.84
C MET A 168 34.38 -8.40 5.97
N ARG A 169 34.08 -9.65 6.35
CA ARG A 169 34.97 -10.76 6.14
C ARG A 169 34.94 -11.09 4.65
N MET A 170 36.06 -10.82 3.99
CA MET A 170 36.35 -11.42 2.68
C MET A 170 36.57 -12.94 2.87
N PHE A 171 35.85 -13.69 2.08
CA PHE A 171 36.18 -15.06 1.73
C PHE A 171 36.64 -15.08 0.28
#